data_3533af1f65e9884617c786b8c7a3613d
#
_entry.id   3533af1f65e9884617c786b8c7a3613d
#
_cell.length_a   1.000
_cell.length_b   1.000
_cell.length_c   1.000
_cell.angle_alpha   90.00
_cell.angle_beta   90.00
_cell.angle_gamma   90.00
#
_symmetry.space_group_name_H-M   'P 1'
#
loop_
_entity.id
_entity.type
_entity.pdbx_description
1 polymer ?
#
loop_
_entity_poly.entity_id
_entity_poly.type
_entity_poly.pdbx_seq_one_letter_code
_entity_poly.pdbx_strand_id
1 'polypeptide(L)'
;MGVSEPIRKAIEELGFVQPMPVQEEVIPYLLGNRNDVIALAQTGTGKTAAFGIPLLQRIDTDSKETQAIVLSPTRELCLQIADDLNAFARYIPHVHIVPVYGGASIEAQIRSLRHGAQIIVATPGRLIDLMHRGKARLDNARNVVFDEADEMLNMGFQDSITEILEGIPEERNTLLFSATMSREVERVAKGYLHDYKEIVVGSRNEGAENVNHVYYMVNAKDKYLALKRIVDFYPKIYAIVFCRTKRETQEIADKLIRDGYNAESLHGDLSQPQRDLTMQKFRSHLTQILVATDVAARGLDVDDLTHVINYGLPSDIESYTHRSGRTGRAGKKGTSISIIHSRERSKIRSIEKEIGKAFEDGTLPTPEEICKKQLYKQMDAILKTDVDDDLIAPYMEDIKRQFEYIDKEDIIKKMVTVTFGRFLDYYKDAPEIEKPNVKGARKERDGEAKAKRSKGGKPEAGYARLFINLGKMDGFYPGEVMQFVNKHVHGRQEVGHIDLLARQSYIEVPQEDAAMVMKALDGSVYKGRKVRCNDANEGRPQRENRKEAPRRTSRPGKSSWGERGDQGRRPGRYDRESPSRRAASVPMYNDQSTKRHYKKDDWKMLMNGNAGGKLRGDEPDFSEEGWARRYPKKR
;
A
#
# COMPACT_ATOMS: atom_id res chain seq x y z
N MET A 1 -8.10 15.12 36.01
CA MET A 1 -8.40 13.93 35.20
C MET A 1 -8.73 12.67 36.05
N GLY A 2 -8.46 12.60 37.34
CA GLY A 2 -8.78 11.42 38.17
C GLY A 2 -7.84 10.22 37.98
N VAL A 3 -6.67 10.46 37.41
CA VAL A 3 -5.65 9.40 37.19
C VAL A 3 -4.96 9.07 38.49
N SER A 4 -4.80 7.77 38.79
CA SER A 4 -4.14 7.26 40.01
C SER A 4 -2.65 7.64 40.08
N GLU A 5 -2.12 7.73 41.27
CA GLU A 5 -0.74 8.18 41.50
C GLU A 5 0.32 7.28 40.83
N PRO A 6 0.23 5.93 40.84
CA PRO A 6 1.19 5.09 40.16
C PRO A 6 1.27 5.35 38.66
N ILE A 7 0.11 5.54 38.00
CA ILE A 7 0.04 5.83 36.56
C ILE A 7 0.57 7.24 36.29
N ARG A 8 0.19 8.24 37.11
CA ARG A 8 0.67 9.60 36.96
C ARG A 8 2.19 9.70 37.03
N LYS A 9 2.80 9.01 37.99
CA LYS A 9 4.25 8.95 38.10
C LYS A 9 4.92 8.36 36.86
N ALA A 10 4.35 7.29 36.28
CA ALA A 10 4.86 6.69 35.05
C ALA A 10 4.76 7.66 33.87
N ILE A 11 3.67 8.39 33.75
CA ILE A 11 3.43 9.40 32.68
C ILE A 11 4.43 10.56 32.80
N GLU A 12 4.68 11.07 34.02
CA GLU A 12 5.63 12.14 34.29
C GLU A 12 7.08 11.73 33.91
N GLU A 13 7.49 10.49 34.26
CA GLU A 13 8.79 9.95 33.88
C GLU A 13 8.95 9.76 32.36
N LEU A 14 7.86 9.49 31.63
CA LEU A 14 7.84 9.42 30.17
C LEU A 14 7.91 10.81 29.52
N GLY A 15 7.89 11.89 30.31
CA GLY A 15 8.01 13.27 29.83
C GLY A 15 6.72 13.86 29.28
N PHE A 16 5.56 13.28 29.55
CA PHE A 16 4.28 13.86 29.15
C PHE A 16 3.89 14.98 30.12
N VAL A 17 3.92 16.21 29.62
CA VAL A 17 3.68 17.43 30.41
C VAL A 17 2.22 17.84 30.37
N GLN A 18 1.57 17.70 29.22
CA GLN A 18 0.18 18.11 29.00
C GLN A 18 -0.60 17.01 28.27
N PRO A 19 -1.87 16.81 28.64
CA PRO A 19 -2.72 15.87 27.92
C PRO A 19 -3.04 16.40 26.51
N MET A 20 -3.18 15.46 25.58
CA MET A 20 -3.69 15.76 24.24
C MET A 20 -5.21 15.93 24.27
N PRO A 21 -5.84 16.63 23.32
CA PRO A 21 -7.29 16.89 23.31
C PRO A 21 -8.15 15.62 23.43
N VAL A 22 -7.78 14.52 22.77
CA VAL A 22 -8.50 13.24 22.90
C VAL A 22 -8.40 12.65 24.32
N GLN A 23 -7.28 12.87 24.98
CA GLN A 23 -7.07 12.39 26.35
C GLN A 23 -7.87 13.23 27.35
N GLU A 24 -7.98 14.55 27.11
CA GLU A 24 -8.76 15.46 27.95
C GLU A 24 -10.25 15.11 27.97
N GLU A 25 -10.79 14.66 26.84
CA GLU A 25 -12.20 14.28 26.73
C GLU A 25 -12.46 12.82 27.13
N VAL A 26 -11.63 11.88 26.68
CA VAL A 26 -11.88 10.44 26.84
C VAL A 26 -11.55 9.96 28.24
N ILE A 27 -10.40 10.36 28.82
CA ILE A 27 -9.96 9.83 30.13
C ILE A 27 -10.94 10.14 31.26
N PRO A 28 -11.37 11.40 31.48
CA PRO A 28 -12.33 11.70 32.54
C PRO A 28 -13.68 11.01 32.33
N TYR A 29 -14.13 10.92 31.06
CA TYR A 29 -15.38 10.25 30.75
C TYR A 29 -15.33 8.76 31.10
N LEU A 30 -14.28 8.04 30.68
CA LEU A 30 -14.13 6.61 30.96
C LEU A 30 -13.91 6.33 32.43
N LEU A 31 -13.26 7.21 33.18
CA LEU A 31 -13.08 7.03 34.63
C LEU A 31 -14.38 7.23 35.41
N GLY A 32 -15.28 8.09 34.93
CA GLY A 32 -16.57 8.37 35.56
C GLY A 32 -17.73 7.46 35.11
N ASN A 33 -17.64 6.86 33.95
CA ASN A 33 -18.72 6.10 33.33
C ASN A 33 -18.23 4.74 32.81
N ARG A 34 -19.16 3.80 32.66
CA ARG A 34 -18.92 2.47 32.08
C ARG A 34 -19.67 2.29 30.76
N ASN A 35 -19.97 3.37 30.05
CA ASN A 35 -20.64 3.32 28.74
C ASN A 35 -19.65 3.09 27.63
N ASP A 36 -20.13 2.58 26.54
CA ASP A 36 -19.34 2.44 25.33
C ASP A 36 -18.92 3.80 24.76
N VAL A 37 -17.81 3.85 24.03
CA VAL A 37 -17.27 5.08 23.47
C VAL A 37 -16.84 4.85 22.03
N ILE A 38 -17.18 5.79 21.17
CA ILE A 38 -16.57 5.99 19.87
C ILE A 38 -15.70 7.23 19.94
N ALA A 39 -14.40 7.08 19.77
CA ALA A 39 -13.46 8.18 19.76
C ALA A 39 -12.88 8.35 18.34
N LEU A 40 -13.26 9.45 17.68
CA LEU A 40 -12.71 9.81 16.37
C LEU A 40 -11.57 10.79 16.57
N ALA A 41 -10.34 10.30 16.30
CA ALA A 41 -9.14 11.10 16.41
C ALA A 41 -8.06 10.56 15.46
N GLN A 42 -7.26 11.45 14.89
CA GLN A 42 -6.19 11.10 13.94
C GLN A 42 -5.09 10.23 14.59
N THR A 43 -4.28 9.57 13.77
CA THR A 43 -3.09 8.86 14.26
C THR A 43 -2.08 9.84 14.85
N GLY A 44 -1.41 9.44 15.95
CA GLY A 44 -0.42 10.29 16.64
C GLY A 44 -1.02 11.34 17.57
N THR A 45 -2.32 11.28 17.89
CA THR A 45 -3.00 12.17 18.85
C THR A 45 -3.03 11.63 20.28
N GLY A 46 -2.31 10.52 20.57
CA GLY A 46 -2.24 9.95 21.91
C GLY A 46 -3.44 9.06 22.29
N LYS A 47 -4.09 8.42 21.31
CA LYS A 47 -5.21 7.48 21.53
C LYS A 47 -4.86 6.35 22.50
N THR A 48 -3.66 5.78 22.40
CA THR A 48 -3.21 4.68 23.27
C THR A 48 -3.31 5.06 24.74
N ALA A 49 -2.87 6.25 25.14
CA ALA A 49 -3.02 6.73 26.50
C ALA A 49 -4.48 7.06 26.86
N ALA A 50 -5.28 7.53 25.89
CA ALA A 50 -6.69 7.85 26.13
C ALA A 50 -7.53 6.65 26.56
N PHE A 51 -7.31 5.46 25.99
CA PHE A 51 -7.96 4.23 26.45
C PHE A 51 -7.12 3.45 27.47
N GLY A 52 -5.81 3.46 27.33
CA GLY A 52 -4.93 2.63 28.15
C GLY A 52 -4.89 3.04 29.61
N ILE A 53 -4.88 4.34 29.91
CA ILE A 53 -4.90 4.85 31.30
C ILE A 53 -6.16 4.45 32.05
N PRO A 54 -7.39 4.70 31.55
CA PRO A 54 -8.61 4.23 32.20
C PRO A 54 -8.68 2.71 32.29
N LEU A 55 -8.20 2.00 31.29
CA LEU A 55 -8.17 0.54 31.28
C LEU A 55 -7.31 0.00 32.39
N LEU A 56 -6.07 0.47 32.53
CA LEU A 56 -5.13 0.07 33.58
C LEU A 56 -5.66 0.39 34.97
N GLN A 57 -6.36 1.49 35.15
CA GLN A 57 -6.92 1.89 36.44
C GLN A 57 -8.09 1.00 36.89
N ARG A 58 -8.71 0.27 35.95
CA ARG A 58 -9.84 -0.64 36.22
C ARG A 58 -9.43 -2.11 36.43
N ILE A 59 -8.16 -2.44 36.17
CA ILE A 59 -7.67 -3.81 36.30
C ILE A 59 -7.56 -4.21 37.78
N ASP A 60 -8.15 -5.36 38.10
CA ASP A 60 -7.90 -6.07 39.34
C ASP A 60 -6.58 -6.85 39.22
N THR A 61 -5.57 -6.39 39.94
CA THR A 61 -4.22 -6.95 39.92
C THR A 61 -4.09 -8.28 40.67
N ASP A 62 -5.04 -8.61 41.52
CA ASP A 62 -5.06 -9.88 42.25
C ASP A 62 -5.58 -11.04 41.41
N SER A 63 -6.36 -10.74 40.38
CA SER A 63 -6.85 -11.73 39.43
C SER A 63 -5.84 -11.95 38.28
N LYS A 64 -5.61 -13.21 37.91
CA LYS A 64 -4.78 -13.61 36.77
C LYS A 64 -5.58 -13.77 35.48
N GLU A 65 -6.89 -13.56 35.53
CA GLU A 65 -7.79 -13.73 34.38
C GLU A 65 -7.72 -12.55 33.45
N THR A 66 -8.06 -12.78 32.17
CA THR A 66 -8.11 -11.72 31.17
C THR A 66 -9.33 -10.83 31.40
N GLN A 67 -9.11 -9.56 31.70
CA GLN A 67 -10.13 -8.57 32.02
C GLN A 67 -10.33 -7.56 30.89
N ALA A 68 -9.33 -7.43 30.02
CA ALA A 68 -9.40 -6.52 28.90
C ALA A 68 -8.71 -7.06 27.66
N ILE A 69 -9.25 -6.68 26.50
CA ILE A 69 -8.71 -7.02 25.19
C ILE A 69 -8.56 -5.74 24.38
N VAL A 70 -7.41 -5.57 23.75
CA VAL A 70 -7.16 -4.50 22.79
C VAL A 70 -6.90 -5.15 21.43
N LEU A 71 -7.76 -4.89 20.46
CA LEU A 71 -7.61 -5.38 19.10
C LEU A 71 -6.95 -4.32 18.23
N SER A 72 -5.97 -4.73 17.44
CA SER A 72 -5.25 -3.85 16.50
C SER A 72 -5.07 -4.54 15.14
N PRO A 73 -5.01 -3.79 14.02
CA PRO A 73 -4.93 -4.36 12.67
C PRO A 73 -3.60 -5.04 12.36
N THR A 74 -2.50 -4.58 12.97
CA THR A 74 -1.15 -5.00 12.62
C THR A 74 -0.36 -5.48 13.82
N ARG A 75 0.69 -6.25 13.55
CA ARG A 75 1.61 -6.78 14.57
C ARG A 75 2.41 -5.68 15.23
N GLU A 76 2.85 -4.74 14.41
CA GLU A 76 3.66 -3.61 14.82
C GLU A 76 2.89 -2.73 15.82
N LEU A 77 1.63 -2.40 15.50
CA LEU A 77 0.77 -1.64 16.40
C LEU A 77 0.41 -2.44 17.66
N CYS A 78 0.18 -3.75 17.54
CA CYS A 78 -0.05 -4.64 18.69
C CYS A 78 1.11 -4.60 19.69
N LEU A 79 2.35 -4.67 19.20
CA LEU A 79 3.55 -4.57 20.04
C LEU A 79 3.68 -3.19 20.66
N GLN A 80 3.51 -2.13 19.86
CA GLN A 80 3.58 -0.76 20.34
C GLN A 80 2.57 -0.49 21.47
N ILE A 81 1.30 -0.86 21.28
CA ILE A 81 0.27 -0.70 22.30
C ILE A 81 0.66 -1.46 23.57
N ALA A 82 1.18 -2.69 23.43
CA ALA A 82 1.61 -3.48 24.59
C ALA A 82 2.79 -2.83 25.32
N ASP A 83 3.76 -2.27 24.60
CA ASP A 83 4.91 -1.57 25.17
C ASP A 83 4.46 -0.27 25.86
N ASP A 84 3.58 0.52 25.24
CA ASP A 84 3.00 1.74 25.82
C ASP A 84 2.24 1.43 27.12
N LEU A 85 1.37 0.42 27.10
CA LEU A 85 0.62 0.00 28.28
C LEU A 85 1.54 -0.50 29.40
N ASN A 86 2.60 -1.24 29.07
CA ASN A 86 3.60 -1.66 30.06
C ASN A 86 4.35 -0.45 30.65
N ALA A 87 4.66 0.55 29.83
CA ALA A 87 5.29 1.77 30.30
C ALA A 87 4.37 2.56 31.25
N PHE A 88 3.08 2.68 30.94
CA PHE A 88 2.09 3.32 31.82
C PHE A 88 1.85 2.51 33.11
N ALA A 89 1.94 1.17 33.04
CA ALA A 89 1.73 0.26 34.17
C ALA A 89 2.98 0.09 35.07
N ARG A 90 4.08 0.78 34.79
CA ARG A 90 5.40 0.57 35.42
C ARG A 90 5.36 0.50 36.96
N TYR A 91 4.48 1.26 37.57
CA TYR A 91 4.33 1.32 39.03
C TYR A 91 3.07 0.60 39.58
N ILE A 92 2.37 -0.15 38.71
CA ILE A 92 1.26 -1.00 39.10
C ILE A 92 1.81 -2.42 39.28
N PRO A 93 1.77 -2.98 40.50
CA PRO A 93 2.30 -4.33 40.74
C PRO A 93 1.43 -5.39 40.06
N HIS A 94 2.05 -6.50 39.66
CA HIS A 94 1.39 -7.74 39.21
C HIS A 94 0.51 -7.62 37.96
N VAL A 95 0.61 -6.54 37.19
CA VAL A 95 -0.09 -6.40 35.87
C VAL A 95 0.73 -7.09 34.79
N HIS A 96 0.09 -8.00 34.06
CA HIS A 96 0.67 -8.70 32.90
C HIS A 96 -0.09 -8.32 31.64
N ILE A 97 0.59 -7.67 30.70
CA ILE A 97 0.09 -7.27 29.40
C ILE A 97 0.76 -8.16 28.35
N VAL A 98 -0.02 -8.98 27.64
CA VAL A 98 0.52 -9.98 26.72
C VAL A 98 0.16 -9.64 25.28
N PRO A 99 1.16 -9.36 24.42
CA PRO A 99 0.93 -9.19 22.98
C PRO A 99 0.73 -10.55 22.28
N VAL A 100 -0.34 -10.65 21.48
CA VAL A 100 -0.77 -11.84 20.75
C VAL A 100 -0.90 -11.55 19.27
N TYR A 101 0.07 -11.96 18.46
CA TYR A 101 0.14 -11.61 17.04
C TYR A 101 0.75 -12.73 16.19
N GLY A 102 0.42 -12.75 14.89
CA GLY A 102 0.93 -13.74 13.95
C GLY A 102 2.42 -13.53 13.61
N GLY A 103 3.12 -14.59 13.21
CA GLY A 103 4.53 -14.53 12.77
C GLY A 103 5.56 -14.71 13.89
N ALA A 104 5.16 -14.58 15.17
CA ALA A 104 5.99 -14.98 16.29
C ALA A 104 5.69 -16.43 16.73
N SER A 105 6.57 -16.99 17.59
CA SER A 105 6.37 -18.33 18.14
C SER A 105 5.07 -18.40 18.97
N ILE A 106 4.18 -19.29 18.54
CA ILE A 106 2.92 -19.51 19.26
C ILE A 106 3.13 -20.11 20.63
N GLU A 107 4.15 -20.97 20.79
CA GLU A 107 4.48 -21.60 22.07
C GLU A 107 4.93 -20.57 23.11
N ALA A 108 5.68 -19.54 22.67
CA ALA A 108 6.08 -18.44 23.54
C ALA A 108 4.85 -17.68 24.05
N GLN A 109 3.91 -17.34 23.16
CA GLN A 109 2.68 -16.65 23.53
C GLN A 109 1.79 -17.51 24.44
N ILE A 110 1.68 -18.81 24.19
CA ILE A 110 0.96 -19.73 25.07
C ILE A 110 1.60 -19.77 26.47
N ARG A 111 2.94 -19.77 26.56
CA ARG A 111 3.62 -19.72 27.85
C ARG A 111 3.30 -18.43 28.61
N SER A 112 3.36 -17.28 27.93
CA SER A 112 3.03 -15.98 28.54
C SER A 112 1.59 -15.96 29.05
N LEU A 113 0.61 -16.41 28.27
CA LEU A 113 -0.79 -16.47 28.67
C LEU A 113 -1.04 -17.41 29.87
N ARG A 114 -0.28 -18.50 30.00
CA ARG A 114 -0.39 -19.43 31.16
C ARG A 114 0.04 -18.81 32.48
N HIS A 115 0.93 -17.82 32.47
CA HIS A 115 1.33 -17.11 33.69
C HIS A 115 0.24 -16.13 34.19
N GLY A 116 -0.77 -15.90 33.38
CA GLY A 116 -1.83 -14.92 33.58
C GLY A 116 -1.62 -13.70 32.65
N ALA A 117 -2.71 -13.13 32.18
CA ALA A 117 -2.70 -11.93 31.32
C ALA A 117 -3.96 -11.14 31.61
N GLN A 118 -3.88 -10.10 32.42
CA GLN A 118 -5.03 -9.23 32.68
C GLN A 118 -5.43 -8.46 31.43
N ILE A 119 -4.45 -8.10 30.59
CA ILE A 119 -4.70 -7.42 29.31
C ILE A 119 -4.05 -8.22 28.18
N ILE A 120 -4.85 -8.55 27.17
CA ILE A 120 -4.36 -9.11 25.91
C ILE A 120 -4.42 -8.03 24.85
N VAL A 121 -3.29 -7.69 24.23
CA VAL A 121 -3.24 -6.87 23.03
C VAL A 121 -3.07 -7.78 21.84
N ALA A 122 -3.99 -7.76 20.87
CA ALA A 122 -4.01 -8.81 19.86
C ALA A 122 -4.28 -8.35 18.43
N THR A 123 -3.69 -9.06 17.46
CA THR A 123 -4.23 -9.09 16.10
C THR A 123 -5.30 -10.18 15.98
N PRO A 124 -6.45 -9.91 15.29
CA PRO A 124 -7.62 -10.78 15.32
C PRO A 124 -7.32 -12.26 15.00
N GLY A 125 -6.66 -12.55 13.90
CA GLY A 125 -6.44 -13.93 13.46
C GLY A 125 -5.63 -14.80 14.41
N ARG A 126 -4.63 -14.25 15.13
CA ARG A 126 -3.84 -15.01 16.10
C ARG A 126 -4.62 -15.21 17.42
N LEU A 127 -5.43 -14.24 17.80
CA LEU A 127 -6.29 -14.37 18.98
C LEU A 127 -7.29 -15.52 18.79
N ILE A 128 -7.96 -15.56 17.64
CA ILE A 128 -8.90 -16.65 17.27
C ILE A 128 -8.19 -18.01 17.30
N ASP A 129 -7.01 -18.15 16.71
CA ASP A 129 -6.24 -19.41 16.76
C ASP A 129 -5.97 -19.85 18.19
N LEU A 130 -5.67 -18.93 19.11
CA LEU A 130 -5.45 -19.23 20.53
C LEU A 130 -6.76 -19.51 21.29
N MET A 131 -7.88 -18.86 20.93
CA MET A 131 -9.21 -19.15 21.45
C MET A 131 -9.64 -20.57 21.07
N HIS A 132 -9.55 -20.95 19.79
CA HIS A 132 -9.86 -22.29 19.31
C HIS A 132 -9.02 -23.39 19.97
N ARG A 133 -7.77 -23.08 20.31
CA ARG A 133 -6.90 -23.99 21.07
C ARG A 133 -7.20 -24.00 22.57
N GLY A 134 -8.14 -23.21 23.06
CA GLY A 134 -8.44 -23.06 24.49
C GLY A 134 -7.28 -22.49 25.31
N LYS A 135 -6.41 -21.67 24.69
CA LYS A 135 -5.24 -21.06 25.34
C LYS A 135 -5.44 -19.58 25.68
N ALA A 136 -6.31 -18.89 24.96
CA ALA A 136 -6.84 -17.59 25.35
C ALA A 136 -8.26 -17.77 25.85
N ARG A 137 -8.49 -17.47 27.14
CA ARG A 137 -9.81 -17.50 27.78
C ARG A 137 -10.27 -16.07 27.97
N LEU A 138 -11.45 -15.76 27.46
CA LEU A 138 -11.99 -14.40 27.42
C LEU A 138 -13.25 -14.26 28.28
N ASP A 139 -13.59 -15.29 29.07
CA ASP A 139 -14.82 -15.38 29.84
C ASP A 139 -15.02 -14.24 30.86
N ASN A 140 -13.92 -13.60 31.28
CA ASN A 140 -13.91 -12.50 32.24
C ASN A 140 -13.49 -11.15 31.63
N ALA A 141 -13.37 -11.07 30.31
CA ALA A 141 -13.07 -9.84 29.63
C ALA A 141 -14.28 -8.89 29.68
N ARG A 142 -14.12 -7.78 30.41
CA ARG A 142 -15.17 -6.76 30.59
C ARG A 142 -14.89 -5.48 29.81
N ASN A 143 -13.73 -5.36 29.19
CA ASN A 143 -13.37 -4.22 28.37
C ASN A 143 -12.80 -4.70 27.04
N VAL A 144 -13.32 -4.17 25.94
CA VAL A 144 -12.85 -4.44 24.59
C VAL A 144 -12.53 -3.13 23.91
N VAL A 145 -11.31 -3.00 23.41
CA VAL A 145 -10.86 -1.81 22.67
C VAL A 145 -10.56 -2.21 21.25
N PHE A 146 -11.10 -1.46 20.29
CA PHE A 146 -10.72 -1.51 18.90
C PHE A 146 -9.86 -0.30 18.59
N ASP A 147 -8.58 -0.48 18.32
CA ASP A 147 -7.72 0.61 17.86
C ASP A 147 -7.46 0.50 16.35
N GLU A 148 -7.50 1.62 15.66
CA GLU A 148 -7.55 1.71 14.19
C GLU A 148 -8.68 0.80 13.61
N ALA A 149 -9.91 0.96 14.12
CA ALA A 149 -11.04 0.13 13.73
C ALA A 149 -11.36 0.20 12.23
N ASP A 150 -11.25 1.38 11.62
CA ASP A 150 -11.37 1.58 10.17
C ASP A 150 -10.37 0.72 9.39
N GLU A 151 -9.14 0.64 9.85
CA GLU A 151 -8.11 -0.18 9.21
C GLU A 151 -8.37 -1.68 9.37
N MET A 152 -8.85 -2.13 10.53
CA MET A 152 -9.23 -3.54 10.71
C MET A 152 -10.33 -3.96 9.73
N LEU A 153 -11.33 -3.11 9.53
CA LEU A 153 -12.42 -3.38 8.59
C LEU A 153 -11.96 -3.34 7.13
N ASN A 154 -11.10 -2.37 6.77
CA ASN A 154 -10.50 -2.29 5.44
C ASN A 154 -9.61 -3.52 5.12
N MET A 155 -9.05 -4.17 6.14
CA MET A 155 -8.31 -5.42 6.00
C MET A 155 -9.20 -6.68 5.95
N GLY A 156 -10.51 -6.53 6.09
CA GLY A 156 -11.47 -7.63 6.03
C GLY A 156 -11.58 -8.44 7.33
N PHE A 157 -11.21 -7.90 8.48
CA PHE A 157 -11.31 -8.58 9.77
C PHE A 157 -12.72 -8.57 10.37
N GLN A 158 -13.76 -8.18 9.63
CA GLN A 158 -15.13 -8.10 10.15
C GLN A 158 -15.61 -9.42 10.76
N ASP A 159 -15.45 -10.54 10.04
CA ASP A 159 -15.86 -11.87 10.54
C ASP A 159 -15.04 -12.27 11.77
N SER A 160 -13.75 -11.97 11.76
CA SER A 160 -12.86 -12.23 12.89
C SER A 160 -13.24 -11.44 14.14
N ILE A 161 -13.64 -10.18 13.97
CA ILE A 161 -14.12 -9.32 15.08
C ILE A 161 -15.40 -9.92 15.68
N THR A 162 -16.34 -10.33 14.82
CA THR A 162 -17.59 -10.97 15.25
C THR A 162 -17.32 -12.23 16.09
N GLU A 163 -16.47 -13.12 15.59
CA GLU A 163 -16.10 -14.36 16.29
C GLU A 163 -15.43 -14.12 17.65
N ILE A 164 -14.55 -13.10 17.75
CA ILE A 164 -13.94 -12.73 19.02
C ILE A 164 -14.99 -12.21 19.99
N LEU A 165 -15.91 -11.36 19.54
CA LEU A 165 -16.95 -10.77 20.38
C LEU A 165 -17.96 -11.79 20.87
N GLU A 166 -18.24 -12.85 20.11
CA GLU A 166 -19.08 -14.00 20.54
C GLU A 166 -18.43 -14.78 21.68
N GLY A 167 -17.10 -14.77 21.80
CA GLY A 167 -16.34 -15.40 22.88
C GLY A 167 -16.16 -14.54 24.14
N ILE A 168 -16.76 -13.34 24.20
CA ILE A 168 -16.65 -12.39 25.31
C ILE A 168 -18.05 -12.16 25.92
N PRO A 169 -18.18 -11.97 27.25
CA PRO A 169 -19.47 -11.66 27.87
C PRO A 169 -20.19 -10.47 27.25
N GLU A 170 -21.53 -10.52 27.20
CA GLU A 170 -22.34 -9.40 26.70
C GLU A 170 -22.20 -8.15 27.57
N GLU A 171 -22.13 -8.33 28.91
CA GLU A 171 -21.88 -7.24 29.86
C GLU A 171 -20.42 -6.77 29.79
N ARG A 172 -20.12 -5.96 28.81
CA ARG A 172 -18.78 -5.39 28.57
C ARG A 172 -18.86 -3.92 28.18
N ASN A 173 -17.75 -3.21 28.37
CA ASN A 173 -17.50 -1.92 27.73
C ASN A 173 -16.80 -2.11 26.40
N THR A 174 -17.35 -1.52 25.36
CA THR A 174 -16.75 -1.55 24.02
C THR A 174 -16.27 -0.15 23.65
N LEU A 175 -14.97 -0.01 23.39
CA LEU A 175 -14.31 1.25 23.05
C LEU A 175 -13.80 1.16 21.61
N LEU A 176 -14.28 2.04 20.75
CA LEU A 176 -13.92 2.08 19.34
C LEU A 176 -13.11 3.34 19.05
N PHE A 177 -11.83 3.19 18.72
CA PHE A 177 -10.94 4.26 18.31
C PHE A 177 -10.67 4.16 16.82
N SER A 178 -10.92 5.24 16.08
CA SER A 178 -10.75 5.29 14.64
C SER A 178 -10.29 6.67 14.18
N ALA A 179 -9.61 6.75 13.05
CA ALA A 179 -9.30 8.01 12.41
C ALA A 179 -10.46 8.50 11.53
N THR A 180 -11.27 7.57 11.01
CA THR A 180 -12.37 7.86 10.10
C THR A 180 -13.66 7.14 10.53
N MET A 181 -14.81 7.73 10.20
CA MET A 181 -16.12 7.10 10.37
C MET A 181 -16.64 6.65 9.01
N SER A 182 -16.12 5.53 8.52
CA SER A 182 -16.64 4.90 7.31
C SER A 182 -18.02 4.25 7.56
N ARG A 183 -18.73 3.89 6.48
CA ARG A 183 -20.01 3.16 6.61
C ARG A 183 -19.84 1.80 7.27
N GLU A 184 -18.70 1.19 7.08
CA GLU A 184 -18.32 -0.09 7.69
C GLU A 184 -18.11 0.06 9.19
N VAL A 185 -17.38 1.10 9.62
CA VAL A 185 -17.17 1.45 11.04
C VAL A 185 -18.51 1.77 11.71
N GLU A 186 -19.37 2.57 11.07
CA GLU A 186 -20.70 2.89 11.58
C GLU A 186 -21.59 1.65 11.75
N ARG A 187 -21.50 0.68 10.82
CA ARG A 187 -22.23 -0.59 10.91
C ARG A 187 -21.76 -1.44 12.10
N VAL A 188 -20.45 -1.54 12.30
CA VAL A 188 -19.86 -2.25 13.45
C VAL A 188 -20.24 -1.56 14.75
N ALA A 189 -20.14 -0.23 14.80
CA ALA A 189 -20.56 0.53 15.96
C ALA A 189 -22.02 0.26 16.34
N LYS A 190 -22.95 0.33 15.39
CA LYS A 190 -24.38 0.04 15.62
C LYS A 190 -24.67 -1.41 15.98
N GLY A 191 -23.81 -2.35 15.58
CA GLY A 191 -24.01 -3.79 15.86
C GLY A 191 -23.50 -4.23 17.22
N TYR A 192 -22.48 -3.57 17.76
CA TYR A 192 -21.75 -4.08 18.92
C TYR A 192 -21.60 -3.07 20.08
N LEU A 193 -21.90 -1.80 19.87
CA LEU A 193 -21.88 -0.79 20.91
C LEU A 193 -23.29 -0.46 21.38
N HIS A 194 -23.44 -0.29 22.71
CA HIS A 194 -24.71 0.02 23.36
C HIS A 194 -24.59 1.33 24.10
N ASP A 195 -25.55 2.23 23.94
CA ASP A 195 -25.61 3.53 24.63
C ASP A 195 -24.25 4.26 24.64
N TYR A 196 -23.64 4.32 23.46
CA TYR A 196 -22.29 4.87 23.32
C TYR A 196 -22.25 6.39 23.24
N LYS A 197 -21.20 6.98 23.80
CA LYS A 197 -20.84 8.37 23.57
C LYS A 197 -19.90 8.50 22.39
N GLU A 198 -20.24 9.38 21.45
CA GLU A 198 -19.33 9.77 20.38
C GLU A 198 -18.50 10.98 20.83
N ILE A 199 -17.17 10.85 20.75
CA ILE A 199 -16.19 11.91 21.04
C ILE A 199 -15.44 12.17 19.74
N VAL A 200 -15.48 13.39 19.22
CA VAL A 200 -14.82 13.78 17.97
C VAL A 200 -13.79 14.85 18.27
N VAL A 201 -12.52 14.52 18.10
CA VAL A 201 -11.42 15.48 18.30
C VAL A 201 -10.94 15.95 16.92
N GLY A 202 -11.11 17.22 16.63
CA GLY A 202 -10.97 17.78 15.29
C GLY A 202 -12.28 17.68 14.50
N SER A 203 -12.22 17.75 13.18
CA SER A 203 -13.39 17.51 12.34
C SER A 203 -13.38 16.06 11.82
N ARG A 204 -14.59 15.54 11.53
CA ARG A 204 -14.72 14.19 10.93
C ARG A 204 -13.99 14.14 9.59
N ASN A 205 -13.08 13.20 9.43
CA ASN A 205 -12.32 12.93 8.20
C ASN A 205 -11.38 14.06 7.73
N GLU A 206 -11.05 15.04 8.57
CA GLU A 206 -10.14 16.11 8.22
C GLU A 206 -8.70 15.60 8.09
N GLY A 207 -8.00 16.02 7.02
CA GLY A 207 -6.57 15.77 6.89
C GLY A 207 -5.77 16.53 7.97
N ALA A 208 -4.62 15.97 8.40
CA ALA A 208 -3.78 16.61 9.42
C ALA A 208 -3.48 18.08 9.04
N GLU A 209 -3.77 19.02 9.94
CA GLU A 209 -3.66 20.48 9.68
C GLU A 209 -2.26 20.89 9.21
N ASN A 210 -1.24 20.23 9.73
CA ASN A 210 0.16 20.56 9.49
C ASN A 210 0.75 19.91 8.24
N VAL A 211 -0.07 19.25 7.39
CA VAL A 211 0.41 18.59 6.17
C VAL A 211 0.11 19.45 4.95
N ASN A 212 1.15 19.78 4.18
CA ASN A 212 1.02 20.37 2.85
C ASN A 212 0.82 19.26 1.81
N HIS A 213 -0.20 19.37 0.96
CA HIS A 213 -0.53 18.39 -0.07
C HIS A 213 -0.14 18.91 -1.45
N VAL A 214 0.81 18.22 -2.10
CA VAL A 214 1.33 18.61 -3.42
C VAL A 214 1.14 17.46 -4.40
N TYR A 215 0.76 17.71 -5.63
CA TYR A 215 0.81 16.69 -6.67
C TYR A 215 1.67 17.11 -7.85
N TYR A 216 2.40 16.15 -8.41
CA TYR A 216 3.17 16.30 -9.63
C TYR A 216 2.55 15.43 -10.73
N MET A 217 2.12 16.07 -11.83
CA MET A 217 1.52 15.34 -12.93
C MET A 217 2.57 15.01 -14.00
N VAL A 218 2.81 13.72 -14.21
CA VAL A 218 3.82 13.22 -15.14
C VAL A 218 3.27 12.08 -16.02
N ASN A 219 3.97 11.75 -17.09
CA ASN A 219 3.68 10.54 -17.84
C ASN A 219 4.08 9.29 -17.04
N ALA A 220 3.41 8.16 -17.28
CA ALA A 220 3.66 6.93 -16.54
C ALA A 220 5.12 6.44 -16.65
N LYS A 221 5.76 6.65 -17.79
CA LYS A 221 7.18 6.30 -18.04
C LYS A 221 8.16 7.16 -17.24
N ASP A 222 7.76 8.38 -16.87
CA ASP A 222 8.62 9.37 -16.25
C ASP A 222 8.47 9.42 -14.71
N LYS A 223 7.58 8.56 -14.13
CA LYS A 223 7.31 8.53 -12.69
C LYS A 223 8.56 8.33 -11.83
N TYR A 224 9.45 7.42 -12.23
CA TYR A 224 10.66 7.15 -11.47
C TYR A 224 11.63 8.33 -11.53
N LEU A 225 11.79 8.96 -12.69
CA LEU A 225 12.61 10.17 -12.84
C LEU A 225 12.05 11.35 -12.01
N ALA A 226 10.72 11.46 -11.94
CA ALA A 226 10.06 12.44 -11.08
C ALA A 226 10.34 12.18 -9.60
N LEU A 227 10.23 10.91 -9.15
CA LEU A 227 10.58 10.52 -7.78
C LEU A 227 12.03 10.90 -7.46
N LYS A 228 12.96 10.58 -8.35
CA LYS A 228 14.38 10.88 -8.18
C LYS A 228 14.63 12.39 -8.05
N ARG A 229 14.04 13.22 -8.93
CA ARG A 229 14.13 14.68 -8.83
C ARG A 229 13.57 15.23 -7.53
N ILE A 230 12.46 14.70 -7.05
CA ILE A 230 11.86 15.08 -5.77
C ILE A 230 12.80 14.75 -4.61
N VAL A 231 13.34 13.53 -4.58
CA VAL A 231 14.27 13.10 -3.54
C VAL A 231 15.54 13.96 -3.54
N ASP A 232 16.11 14.22 -4.72
CA ASP A 232 17.31 15.05 -4.87
C ASP A 232 17.07 16.52 -4.51
N PHE A 233 15.84 17.02 -4.71
CA PHE A 233 15.49 18.39 -4.34
C PHE A 233 15.42 18.63 -2.83
N TYR A 234 15.17 17.58 -2.03
CA TYR A 234 15.09 17.66 -0.56
C TYR A 234 16.28 16.96 0.11
N PRO A 235 17.42 17.65 0.29
CA PRO A 235 18.67 17.03 0.76
C PRO A 235 18.59 16.34 2.13
N LYS A 236 17.64 16.72 2.99
CA LYS A 236 17.40 16.13 4.32
C LYS A 236 16.10 15.32 4.33
N ILE A 237 15.74 14.72 3.18
CA ILE A 237 14.51 13.96 3.10
C ILE A 237 14.58 12.72 4.02
N TYR A 238 13.55 12.55 4.82
CA TYR A 238 13.25 11.34 5.58
C TYR A 238 11.82 10.96 5.27
N ALA A 239 11.63 9.92 4.46
CA ALA A 239 10.36 9.71 3.78
C ALA A 239 9.93 8.25 3.67
N ILE A 240 8.62 8.06 3.62
CA ILE A 240 8.01 6.81 3.13
C ILE A 240 7.48 7.05 1.72
N VAL A 241 7.86 6.15 0.79
CA VAL A 241 7.35 6.08 -0.58
C VAL A 241 6.32 4.95 -0.67
N PHE A 242 5.05 5.31 -0.82
CA PHE A 242 3.97 4.34 -0.93
C PHE A 242 3.79 3.85 -2.36
N CYS A 243 3.89 2.53 -2.55
CA CYS A 243 3.61 1.83 -3.79
C CYS A 243 2.36 0.96 -3.65
N ARG A 244 1.68 0.68 -4.77
CA ARG A 244 0.42 -0.09 -4.76
C ARG A 244 0.61 -1.60 -4.58
N THR A 245 1.72 -2.14 -5.06
CA THR A 245 1.97 -3.58 -5.04
C THR A 245 3.35 -3.89 -4.47
N LYS A 246 3.49 -5.06 -3.84
CA LYS A 246 4.76 -5.57 -3.33
C LYS A 246 5.86 -5.63 -4.40
N ARG A 247 5.50 -5.97 -5.65
CA ARG A 247 6.45 -6.01 -6.76
C ARG A 247 6.96 -4.62 -7.12
N GLU A 248 6.05 -3.63 -7.21
CA GLU A 248 6.42 -2.24 -7.47
C GLU A 248 7.29 -1.69 -6.34
N THR A 249 6.96 -2.02 -5.09
CA THR A 249 7.74 -1.65 -3.90
C THR A 249 9.19 -2.11 -4.02
N GLN A 250 9.39 -3.40 -4.30
CA GLN A 250 10.74 -3.96 -4.46
C GLN A 250 11.47 -3.34 -5.65
N GLU A 251 10.79 -3.21 -6.80
CA GLU A 251 11.39 -2.63 -8.02
C GLU A 251 11.86 -1.20 -7.80
N ILE A 252 11.07 -0.36 -7.11
CA ILE A 252 11.43 1.04 -6.84
C ILE A 252 12.56 1.13 -5.81
N ALA A 253 12.53 0.31 -4.76
CA ALA A 253 13.61 0.26 -3.78
C ALA A 253 14.93 -0.16 -4.44
N ASP A 254 14.93 -1.22 -5.26
CA ASP A 254 16.12 -1.69 -5.98
C ASP A 254 16.68 -0.64 -6.94
N LYS A 255 15.81 0.15 -7.59
CA LYS A 255 16.23 1.26 -8.45
C LYS A 255 16.88 2.37 -7.64
N LEU A 256 16.29 2.76 -6.51
CA LEU A 256 16.85 3.79 -5.64
C LEU A 256 18.21 3.35 -5.07
N ILE A 257 18.34 2.11 -4.61
CA ILE A 257 19.61 1.56 -4.10
C ILE A 257 20.69 1.57 -5.19
N ARG A 258 20.36 1.13 -6.41
CA ARG A 258 21.30 1.17 -7.55
C ARG A 258 21.74 2.57 -7.93
N ASP A 259 20.85 3.55 -7.76
CA ASP A 259 21.15 4.96 -8.00
C ASP A 259 21.91 5.62 -6.82
N GLY A 260 22.23 4.85 -5.77
CA GLY A 260 23.02 5.29 -4.62
C GLY A 260 22.23 5.94 -3.49
N TYR A 261 20.90 5.81 -3.48
CA TYR A 261 20.08 6.28 -2.37
C TYR A 261 20.07 5.29 -1.21
N ASN A 262 20.00 5.82 0.00
CA ASN A 262 19.85 5.03 1.20
C ASN A 262 18.39 4.65 1.39
N ALA A 263 17.97 3.59 0.69
CA ALA A 263 16.60 3.13 0.61
C ALA A 263 16.47 1.65 0.99
N GLU A 264 15.33 1.27 1.57
CA GLU A 264 14.96 -0.13 1.81
C GLU A 264 13.49 -0.37 1.44
N SER A 265 13.15 -1.63 1.15
CA SER A 265 11.77 -2.05 0.85
C SER A 265 11.08 -2.63 2.07
N LEU A 266 9.74 -2.40 2.19
CA LEU A 266 8.90 -2.98 3.23
C LEU A 266 7.58 -3.49 2.61
N HIS A 267 7.43 -4.82 2.51
CA HIS A 267 6.25 -5.45 1.92
C HIS A 267 6.01 -6.86 2.50
N GLY A 268 4.86 -7.45 2.16
CA GLY A 268 4.39 -8.70 2.75
C GLY A 268 5.23 -9.95 2.46
N ASP A 269 6.15 -9.92 1.49
CA ASP A 269 7.02 -11.08 1.20
C ASP A 269 8.27 -11.12 2.09
N LEU A 270 8.56 -10.06 2.85
CA LEU A 270 9.66 -10.07 3.82
C LEU A 270 9.28 -10.94 5.02
N SER A 271 10.24 -11.72 5.49
CA SER A 271 10.12 -12.44 6.76
C SER A 271 10.06 -11.45 7.93
N GLN A 272 9.50 -11.87 9.08
CA GLN A 272 9.40 -10.99 10.23
C GLN A 272 10.75 -10.43 10.70
N PRO A 273 11.83 -11.22 10.82
CA PRO A 273 13.13 -10.69 11.20
C PRO A 273 13.68 -9.64 10.21
N GLN A 274 13.40 -9.80 8.90
CA GLN A 274 13.79 -8.80 7.90
C GLN A 274 13.00 -7.50 8.08
N ARG A 275 11.69 -7.59 8.33
CA ARG A 275 10.85 -6.41 8.59
C ARG A 275 11.34 -5.66 9.83
N ASP A 276 11.61 -6.38 10.92
CA ASP A 276 12.09 -5.80 12.19
C ASP A 276 13.43 -5.08 11.98
N LEU A 277 14.36 -5.70 11.25
CA LEU A 277 15.64 -5.10 10.91
C LEU A 277 15.50 -3.84 10.04
N THR A 278 14.67 -3.91 8.98
CA THR A 278 14.37 -2.75 8.12
C THR A 278 13.79 -1.59 8.94
N MET A 279 12.84 -1.89 9.83
CA MET A 279 12.23 -0.89 10.69
C MET A 279 13.20 -0.31 11.71
N GLN A 280 14.06 -1.14 12.29
CA GLN A 280 15.10 -0.68 13.20
C GLN A 280 16.07 0.30 12.51
N LYS A 281 16.55 -0.04 11.30
CA LYS A 281 17.41 0.84 10.52
C LYS A 281 16.72 2.14 10.14
N PHE A 282 15.44 2.07 9.79
CA PHE A 282 14.66 3.26 9.44
C PHE A 282 14.49 4.17 10.66
N ARG A 283 14.03 3.66 11.81
CA ARG A 283 13.89 4.43 13.05
C ARG A 283 15.20 5.05 13.56
N SER A 284 16.31 4.37 13.37
CA SER A 284 17.65 4.89 13.71
C SER A 284 18.24 5.86 12.68
N HIS A 285 17.45 6.28 11.68
CA HIS A 285 17.87 7.16 10.56
C HIS A 285 19.03 6.61 9.72
N LEU A 286 19.37 5.34 9.84
CA LEU A 286 20.34 4.67 8.96
C LEU A 286 19.79 4.52 7.55
N THR A 287 18.47 4.38 7.38
CA THR A 287 17.77 4.41 6.10
C THR A 287 16.98 5.71 6.00
N GLN A 288 17.11 6.43 4.86
CA GLN A 288 16.43 7.70 4.64
C GLN A 288 15.08 7.55 3.93
N ILE A 289 14.96 6.54 3.07
CA ILE A 289 13.79 6.31 2.23
C ILE A 289 13.28 4.89 2.45
N LEU A 290 12.07 4.78 2.99
CA LEU A 290 11.39 3.50 3.11
C LEU A 290 10.38 3.37 1.97
N VAL A 291 10.54 2.39 1.09
CA VAL A 291 9.55 2.10 0.03
C VAL A 291 8.61 1.02 0.53
N ALA A 292 7.32 1.30 0.65
CA ALA A 292 6.39 0.40 1.32
C ALA A 292 5.04 0.25 0.62
N THR A 293 4.37 -0.89 0.87
CA THR A 293 2.94 -1.05 0.57
C THR A 293 2.10 -0.52 1.73
N ASP A 294 0.82 -0.17 1.47
CA ASP A 294 -0.11 0.27 2.52
C ASP A 294 -0.16 -0.70 3.68
N VAL A 295 -0.39 -1.98 3.40
CA VAL A 295 -0.51 -3.03 4.43
C VAL A 295 0.75 -3.15 5.29
N ALA A 296 1.93 -3.04 4.68
CA ALA A 296 3.19 -3.18 5.40
C ALA A 296 3.56 -1.93 6.20
N ALA A 297 3.10 -0.76 5.77
CA ALA A 297 3.35 0.51 6.44
C ALA A 297 2.28 0.90 7.48
N ARG A 298 1.20 0.12 7.61
CA ARG A 298 0.19 0.31 8.65
C ARG A 298 0.77 0.02 10.02
N GLY A 299 0.34 0.78 11.01
CA GLY A 299 0.81 0.61 12.39
C GLY A 299 2.28 0.94 12.60
N LEU A 300 2.97 1.52 11.60
CA LEU A 300 4.33 1.98 11.79
C LEU A 300 4.32 3.22 12.67
N ASP A 301 4.94 3.11 13.82
CA ASP A 301 5.29 4.26 14.64
C ASP A 301 6.64 4.79 14.18
N VAL A 302 6.57 5.78 13.33
CA VAL A 302 7.75 6.51 12.86
C VAL A 302 7.41 7.98 12.95
N ASP A 303 8.12 8.65 13.83
CA ASP A 303 8.05 10.08 13.98
C ASP A 303 9.03 10.78 13.04
N ASP A 304 8.84 12.08 12.89
CA ASP A 304 9.78 12.97 12.18
C ASP A 304 9.89 12.76 10.66
N LEU A 305 8.93 12.05 10.04
CA LEU A 305 8.89 12.00 8.59
C LEU A 305 8.71 13.41 8.02
N THR A 306 9.66 13.83 7.20
CA THR A 306 9.58 15.12 6.50
C THR A 306 8.61 15.04 5.33
N HIS A 307 8.55 13.89 4.67
CA HIS A 307 7.74 13.68 3.48
C HIS A 307 7.05 12.32 3.48
N VAL A 308 5.85 12.31 2.94
CA VAL A 308 5.16 11.10 2.47
C VAL A 308 5.02 11.20 0.96
N ILE A 309 5.51 10.22 0.22
CA ILE A 309 5.46 10.22 -1.24
C ILE A 309 4.53 9.11 -1.73
N ASN A 310 3.42 9.50 -2.36
CA ASN A 310 2.55 8.55 -3.05
C ASN A 310 3.08 8.33 -4.46
N TYR A 311 3.80 7.25 -4.71
CA TYR A 311 4.23 6.86 -6.06
C TYR A 311 3.05 6.49 -6.96
N GLY A 312 1.91 6.20 -6.38
CA GLY A 312 0.59 6.10 -6.97
C GLY A 312 -0.47 6.36 -5.93
N LEU A 313 -1.56 7.05 -6.30
CA LEU A 313 -2.67 7.27 -5.38
C LEU A 313 -3.25 5.94 -4.90
N PRO A 314 -3.65 5.81 -3.64
CA PRO A 314 -4.29 4.61 -3.11
C PRO A 314 -5.63 4.34 -3.82
N SER A 315 -6.18 3.14 -3.63
CA SER A 315 -7.48 2.76 -4.20
C SER A 315 -8.62 3.57 -3.59
N ASP A 316 -8.58 3.80 -2.31
CA ASP A 316 -9.57 4.49 -1.49
C ASP A 316 -9.00 5.79 -0.89
N ILE A 317 -9.90 6.67 -0.46
CA ILE A 317 -9.53 8.00 0.05
C ILE A 317 -9.02 7.90 1.49
N GLU A 318 -9.58 6.99 2.28
CA GLU A 318 -9.19 6.76 3.67
C GLU A 318 -7.71 6.39 3.77
N SER A 319 -7.25 5.46 2.91
CA SER A 319 -5.83 5.11 2.82
C SER A 319 -4.94 6.33 2.50
N TYR A 320 -5.44 7.33 1.76
CA TYR A 320 -4.68 8.56 1.55
C TYR A 320 -4.48 9.34 2.85
N THR A 321 -5.52 9.46 3.65
CA THR A 321 -5.47 10.13 4.96
C THR A 321 -4.49 9.43 5.89
N HIS A 322 -4.55 8.10 5.97
CA HIS A 322 -3.62 7.28 6.77
C HIS A 322 -2.17 7.38 6.32
N ARG A 323 -1.91 7.47 4.99
CA ARG A 323 -0.56 7.71 4.46
C ARG A 323 -0.06 9.10 4.82
N SER A 324 -0.85 10.13 4.52
CA SER A 324 -0.46 11.53 4.77
C SER A 324 -0.28 11.82 6.26
N GLY A 325 -1.06 11.17 7.14
CA GLY A 325 -0.92 11.25 8.59
C GLY A 325 0.37 10.62 9.17
N ARG A 326 1.26 10.05 8.34
CA ARG A 326 2.59 9.62 8.78
C ARG A 326 3.59 10.79 8.85
N THR A 327 3.26 11.96 8.34
CA THR A 327 4.04 13.20 8.49
C THR A 327 3.18 14.29 9.17
N GLY A 328 3.78 15.39 9.57
CA GLY A 328 3.08 16.49 10.22
C GLY A 328 2.62 16.20 11.65
N ARG A 329 3.24 15.24 12.35
CA ARG A 329 2.93 14.87 13.73
C ARG A 329 3.56 15.83 14.74
N ALA A 330 3.03 15.83 15.98
CA ALA A 330 3.55 16.62 17.10
C ALA A 330 3.76 18.11 16.78
N GLY A 331 2.85 18.73 16.00
CA GLY A 331 2.92 20.13 15.62
C GLY A 331 3.98 20.47 14.54
N LYS A 332 4.76 19.51 14.06
CA LYS A 332 5.74 19.69 12.98
C LYS A 332 5.03 19.81 11.63
N LYS A 333 5.60 20.58 10.70
CA LYS A 333 5.12 20.67 9.33
C LYS A 333 5.60 19.47 8.51
N GLY A 334 4.70 18.87 7.74
CA GLY A 334 4.98 17.76 6.85
C GLY A 334 4.53 18.03 5.41
N THR A 335 5.01 17.25 4.45
CA THR A 335 4.60 17.35 3.06
C THR A 335 4.18 15.99 2.52
N SER A 336 2.94 15.91 1.99
CA SER A 336 2.43 14.74 1.28
C SER A 336 2.48 15.00 -0.22
N ILE A 337 3.35 14.28 -0.92
CA ILE A 337 3.58 14.41 -2.36
C ILE A 337 2.89 13.27 -3.09
N SER A 338 2.17 13.57 -4.17
CA SER A 338 1.53 12.58 -5.03
C SER A 338 2.07 12.65 -6.46
N ILE A 339 2.72 11.59 -6.94
CA ILE A 339 3.17 11.48 -8.34
C ILE A 339 2.07 10.81 -9.14
N ILE A 340 1.34 11.60 -9.92
CA ILE A 340 0.14 11.14 -10.63
C ILE A 340 0.30 11.20 -12.16
N HIS A 341 -0.49 10.41 -12.86
CA HIS A 341 -0.70 10.58 -14.29
C HIS A 341 -2.07 11.25 -14.57
N SER A 342 -2.26 11.75 -15.79
CA SER A 342 -3.46 12.54 -16.17
C SER A 342 -4.81 11.87 -15.86
N ARG A 343 -4.87 10.53 -15.83
CA ARG A 343 -6.10 9.76 -15.51
C ARG A 343 -6.45 9.80 -14.02
N GLU A 344 -5.49 10.09 -13.15
CA GLU A 344 -5.69 10.14 -11.68
C GLU A 344 -6.13 11.53 -11.19
N ARG A 345 -6.16 12.54 -12.07
CA ARG A 345 -6.55 13.90 -11.70
C ARG A 345 -7.94 14.01 -11.08
N SER A 346 -8.89 13.18 -11.50
CA SER A 346 -10.23 13.14 -10.89
C SER A 346 -10.20 12.64 -9.45
N LYS A 347 -9.30 11.71 -9.13
CA LYS A 347 -9.10 11.22 -7.75
C LYS A 347 -8.58 12.31 -6.83
N ILE A 348 -7.67 13.16 -7.28
CA ILE A 348 -7.19 14.30 -6.46
C ILE A 348 -8.37 15.14 -6.00
N ARG A 349 -9.29 15.51 -6.90
CA ARG A 349 -10.48 16.31 -6.53
C ARG A 349 -11.39 15.60 -5.52
N SER A 350 -11.50 14.29 -5.61
CA SER A 350 -12.28 13.51 -4.64
C SER A 350 -11.61 13.51 -3.27
N ILE A 351 -10.27 13.40 -3.24
CA ILE A 351 -9.49 13.47 -2.00
C ILE A 351 -9.59 14.87 -1.39
N GLU A 352 -9.41 15.95 -2.18
CA GLU A 352 -9.54 17.34 -1.74
C GLU A 352 -10.88 17.58 -1.04
N LYS A 353 -11.96 17.06 -1.61
CA LYS A 353 -13.30 17.20 -1.03
C LYS A 353 -13.44 16.49 0.31
N GLU A 354 -12.82 15.33 0.46
CA GLU A 354 -12.91 14.50 1.67
C GLU A 354 -12.04 15.04 2.80
N ILE A 355 -10.79 15.41 2.49
CA ILE A 355 -9.85 15.94 3.50
C ILE A 355 -10.06 17.43 3.82
N GLY A 356 -10.94 18.12 3.07
CA GLY A 356 -11.20 19.54 3.25
C GLY A 356 -10.04 20.47 2.84
N LYS A 357 -9.01 19.97 2.13
CA LYS A 357 -7.81 20.72 1.75
C LYS A 357 -7.53 20.63 0.27
N ALA A 358 -7.11 21.75 -0.32
CA ALA A 358 -6.67 21.81 -1.70
C ALA A 358 -5.24 21.25 -1.87
N PHE A 359 -5.00 20.60 -2.99
CA PHE A 359 -3.66 20.20 -3.40
C PHE A 359 -2.99 21.29 -4.23
N GLU A 360 -1.73 21.54 -3.96
CA GLU A 360 -0.89 22.38 -4.78
C GLU A 360 -0.49 21.64 -6.08
N ASP A 361 -0.71 22.26 -7.25
CA ASP A 361 -0.22 21.74 -8.54
C ASP A 361 1.26 22.08 -8.70
N GLY A 362 2.12 21.18 -8.20
CA GLY A 362 3.56 21.35 -8.21
C GLY A 362 4.17 21.29 -9.62
N THR A 363 5.22 22.06 -9.81
CA THR A 363 6.14 21.90 -10.95
C THR A 363 7.36 21.12 -10.48
N LEU A 364 7.76 20.08 -11.24
CA LEU A 364 8.96 19.33 -10.89
C LEU A 364 10.17 20.27 -10.89
N PRO A 365 11.07 20.14 -9.90
CA PRO A 365 12.29 20.91 -9.85
C PRO A 365 13.13 20.73 -11.10
N THR A 366 13.72 21.83 -11.58
CA THR A 366 14.64 21.78 -12.70
C THR A 366 15.99 21.17 -12.27
N PRO A 367 16.76 20.59 -13.20
CA PRO A 367 18.12 20.13 -12.91
C PRO A 367 18.99 21.19 -12.25
N GLU A 368 18.89 22.44 -12.68
CA GLU A 368 19.65 23.56 -12.12
C GLU A 368 19.27 23.87 -10.66
N GLU A 369 17.97 23.89 -10.35
CA GLU A 369 17.51 24.12 -8.98
C GLU A 369 17.97 23.01 -8.04
N ILE A 370 17.94 21.76 -8.51
CA ILE A 370 18.41 20.60 -7.76
C ILE A 370 19.91 20.71 -7.50
N CYS A 371 20.71 20.94 -8.54
CA CYS A 371 22.16 21.09 -8.41
C CYS A 371 22.54 22.24 -7.47
N LYS A 372 21.90 23.39 -7.61
CA LYS A 372 22.11 24.54 -6.74
C LYS A 372 21.84 24.21 -5.27
N LYS A 373 20.72 23.54 -4.99
CA LYS A 373 20.30 23.21 -3.62
C LYS A 373 21.23 22.18 -2.97
N GLN A 374 21.63 21.16 -3.72
CA GLN A 374 22.56 20.13 -3.25
C GLN A 374 23.98 20.68 -3.07
N LEU A 375 24.43 21.53 -4.00
CA LEU A 375 25.75 22.18 -3.88
C LEU A 375 25.80 23.06 -2.63
N TYR A 376 24.80 23.89 -2.36
CA TYR A 376 24.76 24.72 -1.15
C TYR A 376 24.76 23.89 0.13
N LYS A 377 24.04 22.75 0.15
CA LYS A 377 24.11 21.82 1.28
C LYS A 377 25.54 21.30 1.50
N GLN A 378 26.19 20.89 0.41
CA GLN A 378 27.57 20.38 0.50
C GLN A 378 28.53 21.44 0.99
N MET A 379 28.40 22.69 0.51
CA MET A 379 29.19 23.80 0.97
C MET A 379 28.92 24.13 2.45
N ASP A 380 27.66 24.15 2.87
CA ASP A 380 27.27 24.34 4.27
C ASP A 380 27.84 23.25 5.19
N ALA A 381 27.86 21.99 4.72
CA ALA A 381 28.48 20.89 5.44
C ALA A 381 29.99 21.10 5.62
N ILE A 382 30.70 21.52 4.55
CA ILE A 382 32.13 21.81 4.62
C ILE A 382 32.40 22.95 5.59
N LEU A 383 31.61 24.05 5.53
CA LEU A 383 31.78 25.22 6.42
C LEU A 383 31.52 24.89 7.90
N LYS A 384 30.70 23.89 8.18
CA LYS A 384 30.34 23.45 9.55
C LYS A 384 31.18 22.29 10.06
N THR A 385 32.08 21.76 9.22
CA THR A 385 32.96 20.67 9.65
C THR A 385 33.98 21.20 10.64
N ASP A 386 33.96 20.69 11.86
CA ASP A 386 35.02 20.96 12.85
C ASP A 386 36.28 20.24 12.40
N VAL A 387 37.38 21.00 12.38
CA VAL A 387 38.70 20.50 11.97
C VAL A 387 39.47 20.12 13.22
N ASP A 388 39.90 18.87 13.30
CA ASP A 388 40.88 18.46 14.32
C ASP A 388 42.28 18.87 13.85
N ASP A 389 42.70 20.03 14.33
CA ASP A 389 43.98 20.63 13.96
C ASP A 389 45.17 19.74 14.34
N ASP A 390 45.12 19.03 15.47
CA ASP A 390 46.19 18.14 15.93
C ASP A 390 46.40 16.94 14.98
N LEU A 391 45.31 16.42 14.41
CA LEU A 391 45.32 15.29 13.47
C LEU A 391 45.85 15.70 12.09
N ILE A 392 45.60 16.93 11.66
CA ILE A 392 45.91 17.39 10.30
C ILE A 392 47.25 18.14 10.27
N ALA A 393 47.68 18.80 11.37
CA ALA A 393 48.90 19.59 11.46
C ALA A 393 50.14 18.90 10.87
N PRO A 394 50.43 17.61 11.11
CA PRO A 394 51.61 16.92 10.56
C PRO A 394 51.68 16.92 9.03
N TYR A 395 50.55 17.02 8.35
CA TYR A 395 50.46 16.92 6.89
C TYR A 395 50.28 18.29 6.22
N MET A 396 49.97 19.33 7.00
CA MET A 396 49.59 20.64 6.46
C MET A 396 50.71 21.36 5.72
N GLU A 397 51.97 21.20 6.11
CA GLU A 397 53.07 21.83 5.40
C GLU A 397 53.27 21.27 4.00
N ASP A 398 53.19 19.94 3.86
CA ASP A 398 53.32 19.28 2.55
C ASP A 398 52.10 19.60 1.66
N ILE A 399 50.91 19.62 2.23
CA ILE A 399 49.68 20.01 1.52
C ILE A 399 49.79 21.48 1.04
N LYS A 400 50.20 22.42 1.90
CA LYS A 400 50.37 23.84 1.53
C LYS A 400 51.35 24.00 0.38
N ARG A 401 52.47 23.26 0.41
CA ARG A 401 53.48 23.28 -0.68
C ARG A 401 52.92 22.81 -2.01
N GLN A 402 52.04 21.78 -2.01
CA GLN A 402 51.39 21.30 -3.22
C GLN A 402 50.38 22.30 -3.79
N PHE A 403 49.76 23.13 -2.96
CA PHE A 403 48.75 24.11 -3.37
C PHE A 403 49.34 25.56 -3.49
N GLU A 404 50.66 25.76 -3.26
CA GLU A 404 51.30 27.08 -3.20
C GLU A 404 51.06 27.93 -4.46
N TYR A 405 51.04 27.29 -5.64
CA TYR A 405 50.84 27.96 -6.93
C TYR A 405 49.44 27.91 -7.47
N ILE A 406 48.48 27.43 -6.69
CA ILE A 406 47.09 27.32 -7.09
C ILE A 406 46.28 28.38 -6.33
N ASP A 407 45.56 29.22 -7.07
CA ASP A 407 44.74 30.23 -6.40
C ASP A 407 43.52 29.62 -5.66
N LYS A 408 42.97 30.39 -4.72
CA LYS A 408 41.85 29.96 -3.88
C LYS A 408 40.62 29.55 -4.70
N GLU A 409 40.34 30.25 -5.82
CA GLU A 409 39.19 29.99 -6.66
C GLU A 409 39.34 28.63 -7.38
N ASP A 410 40.55 28.30 -7.84
CA ASP A 410 40.82 27.04 -8.50
C ASP A 410 40.81 25.85 -7.52
N ILE A 411 41.24 26.05 -6.27
CA ILE A 411 41.08 25.04 -5.21
C ILE A 411 39.60 24.76 -4.97
N ILE A 412 38.76 25.80 -4.87
CA ILE A 412 37.30 25.65 -4.70
C ILE A 412 36.71 24.92 -5.89
N LYS A 413 37.05 25.29 -7.14
CA LYS A 413 36.55 24.60 -8.35
C LYS A 413 36.93 23.12 -8.35
N LYS A 414 38.19 22.80 -8.02
CA LYS A 414 38.66 21.40 -7.93
C LYS A 414 37.94 20.62 -6.84
N MET A 415 37.76 21.23 -5.67
CA MET A 415 37.02 20.63 -4.55
C MET A 415 35.56 20.34 -4.93
N VAL A 416 34.87 21.30 -5.55
CA VAL A 416 33.51 21.11 -6.06
C VAL A 416 33.46 19.99 -7.09
N THR A 417 34.41 19.95 -8.02
CA THR A 417 34.49 18.94 -9.07
C THR A 417 34.71 17.54 -8.48
N VAL A 418 35.59 17.38 -7.51
CA VAL A 418 35.89 16.09 -6.88
C VAL A 418 34.70 15.59 -6.03
N THR A 419 34.08 16.51 -5.28
CA THR A 419 33.01 16.14 -4.33
C THR A 419 31.63 16.02 -5.00
N PHE A 420 31.37 16.82 -6.04
CA PHE A 420 30.05 16.99 -6.63
C PHE A 420 29.97 16.74 -8.15
N GLY A 421 31.11 16.52 -8.82
CA GLY A 421 31.20 16.40 -10.28
C GLY A 421 30.29 15.32 -10.86
N ARG A 422 30.23 14.13 -10.25
CA ARG A 422 29.34 13.04 -10.71
C ARG A 422 27.87 13.42 -10.68
N PHE A 423 27.45 14.22 -9.71
CA PHE A 423 26.08 14.68 -9.59
C PHE A 423 25.76 15.74 -10.67
N LEU A 424 26.69 16.67 -10.92
CA LEU A 424 26.57 17.65 -11.99
C LEU A 424 26.52 16.98 -13.37
N ASP A 425 27.38 15.99 -13.63
CA ASP A 425 27.40 15.24 -14.89
C ASP A 425 26.08 14.50 -15.13
N TYR A 426 25.51 13.88 -14.08
CA TYR A 426 24.23 13.23 -14.19
C TYR A 426 23.10 14.17 -14.60
N TYR A 427 23.05 15.37 -14.00
CA TYR A 427 21.99 16.34 -14.28
C TYR A 427 22.21 17.17 -15.53
N LYS A 428 23.44 17.25 -16.06
CA LYS A 428 23.75 17.93 -17.33
C LYS A 428 23.00 17.32 -18.51
N ASP A 429 22.91 16.00 -18.55
CA ASP A 429 22.27 15.26 -19.62
C ASP A 429 20.89 14.69 -19.19
N ALA A 430 20.33 15.17 -18.08
CA ALA A 430 19.07 14.67 -17.56
C ALA A 430 17.89 15.02 -18.49
N PRO A 431 17.06 14.03 -18.89
CA PRO A 431 15.95 14.28 -19.81
C PRO A 431 14.93 15.23 -19.19
N GLU A 432 14.39 16.15 -20.00
CA GLU A 432 13.28 16.99 -19.57
C GLU A 432 12.02 16.15 -19.32
N ILE A 433 11.33 16.44 -18.23
CA ILE A 433 10.07 15.81 -17.87
C ILE A 433 8.95 16.80 -18.18
N GLU A 434 8.30 16.61 -19.33
CA GLU A 434 7.19 17.45 -19.75
C GLU A 434 5.92 17.17 -18.93
N LYS A 435 5.21 18.24 -18.54
CA LYS A 435 3.84 18.08 -18.01
C LYS A 435 2.93 17.51 -19.10
N PRO A 436 2.16 16.45 -18.82
CA PRO A 436 1.21 15.91 -19.81
C PRO A 436 0.20 16.98 -20.22
N ASN A 437 0.13 17.26 -21.53
CA ASN A 437 -0.77 18.29 -22.07
C ASN A 437 -2.23 17.79 -22.03
N VAL A 438 -2.98 18.15 -20.98
CA VAL A 438 -4.37 17.70 -20.76
C VAL A 438 -5.32 18.20 -21.84
N LYS A 439 -5.00 19.32 -22.50
CA LYS A 439 -5.83 19.88 -23.59
C LYS A 439 -5.53 19.20 -24.94
N GLY A 440 -4.29 18.74 -25.19
CA GLY A 440 -3.90 18.04 -26.40
C GLY A 440 -4.41 16.60 -26.46
N ALA A 441 -4.41 15.88 -25.33
CA ALA A 441 -4.86 14.50 -25.26
C ALA A 441 -6.35 14.28 -25.62
N ARG A 442 -7.17 15.32 -25.51
CA ARG A 442 -8.58 15.28 -25.97
C ARG A 442 -8.68 15.52 -27.47
N LYS A 443 -7.83 16.40 -28.04
CA LYS A 443 -7.76 16.64 -29.49
C LYS A 443 -7.05 15.51 -30.23
N GLU A 444 -5.97 14.96 -29.68
CA GLU A 444 -5.29 13.80 -30.27
C GLU A 444 -6.12 12.52 -30.17
N ARG A 445 -6.85 12.31 -29.04
CA ARG A 445 -7.79 11.18 -28.92
C ARG A 445 -9.00 11.33 -29.82
N ASP A 446 -9.53 12.54 -30.01
CA ASP A 446 -10.58 12.79 -31.00
C ASP A 446 -10.01 12.73 -32.44
N GLY A 447 -8.76 13.10 -32.64
CA GLY A 447 -8.01 12.93 -33.90
C GLY A 447 -7.63 11.46 -34.14
N GLU A 448 -7.05 10.75 -33.17
CA GLU A 448 -6.74 9.32 -33.26
C GLU A 448 -7.99 8.44 -33.25
N ALA A 449 -9.04 8.79 -32.51
CA ALA A 449 -10.33 8.10 -32.59
C ALA A 449 -11.03 8.33 -33.93
N LYS A 450 -10.88 9.52 -34.53
CA LYS A 450 -11.31 9.78 -35.90
C LYS A 450 -10.39 9.10 -36.91
N ALA A 451 -9.06 9.10 -36.72
CA ALA A 451 -8.13 8.40 -37.58
C ALA A 451 -8.23 6.88 -37.48
N LYS A 452 -8.48 6.32 -36.24
CA LYS A 452 -8.78 4.90 -36.07
C LYS A 452 -10.18 4.50 -36.53
N ARG A 453 -11.16 5.43 -36.52
CA ARG A 453 -12.47 5.22 -37.12
C ARG A 453 -12.40 5.29 -38.66
N SER A 454 -11.44 6.00 -39.23
CA SER A 454 -11.23 6.08 -40.71
C SER A 454 -10.30 4.98 -41.24
N LYS A 455 -9.50 4.29 -40.40
CA LYS A 455 -8.70 3.11 -40.77
C LYS A 455 -9.46 1.79 -40.69
N GLY A 456 -10.69 1.77 -40.19
CA GLY A 456 -11.53 0.59 -40.05
C GLY A 456 -12.41 0.31 -41.27
N GLY A 457 -11.98 0.62 -42.50
CA GLY A 457 -12.90 0.56 -43.61
C GLY A 457 -12.42 0.10 -44.97
N LYS A 458 -11.12 0.01 -45.24
CA LYS A 458 -10.68 -0.57 -46.52
C LYS A 458 -9.72 -1.71 -46.25
N PRO A 459 -9.98 -2.90 -46.81
CA PRO A 459 -9.04 -4.03 -46.73
C PRO A 459 -7.73 -3.65 -47.43
N GLU A 460 -6.64 -4.31 -47.05
CA GLU A 460 -5.37 -4.21 -47.72
C GLU A 460 -5.52 -4.64 -49.18
N ALA A 461 -4.73 -4.06 -50.10
CA ALA A 461 -4.87 -4.36 -51.51
C ALA A 461 -4.70 -5.87 -51.76
N GLY A 462 -5.73 -6.53 -52.32
CA GLY A 462 -5.77 -7.97 -52.55
C GLY A 462 -6.50 -8.78 -51.48
N TYR A 463 -7.00 -8.14 -50.37
CA TYR A 463 -7.77 -8.81 -49.31
C TYR A 463 -9.23 -8.33 -49.30
N ALA A 464 -10.12 -9.28 -48.98
CA ALA A 464 -11.53 -9.01 -48.67
C ALA A 464 -11.76 -9.05 -47.15
N ARG A 465 -12.62 -8.16 -46.66
CA ARG A 465 -12.93 -8.06 -45.22
C ARG A 465 -14.27 -8.70 -44.91
N LEU A 466 -14.23 -9.76 -44.11
CA LEU A 466 -15.39 -10.53 -43.71
C LEU A 466 -15.82 -10.16 -42.27
N PHE A 467 -17.13 -10.02 -42.09
CA PHE A 467 -17.76 -9.82 -40.78
C PHE A 467 -18.14 -11.17 -40.17
N ILE A 468 -17.87 -11.34 -38.87
CA ILE A 468 -18.26 -12.50 -38.06
C ILE A 468 -18.98 -12.00 -36.77
N ASN A 469 -20.14 -12.59 -36.45
CA ASN A 469 -20.96 -12.21 -35.30
C ASN A 469 -20.43 -12.76 -33.95
N LEU A 470 -19.17 -13.13 -33.86
CA LEU A 470 -18.46 -13.56 -32.66
C LEU A 470 -17.44 -12.53 -32.24
N GLY A 471 -17.25 -12.32 -30.93
CA GLY A 471 -16.30 -11.36 -30.39
C GLY A 471 -15.65 -11.83 -29.08
N LYS A 472 -14.97 -10.91 -28.41
CA LYS A 472 -14.26 -11.18 -27.16
C LYS A 472 -15.15 -11.76 -26.06
N MET A 473 -16.44 -11.39 -26.04
CA MET A 473 -17.40 -11.91 -25.06
C MET A 473 -17.77 -13.38 -25.31
N ASP A 474 -17.58 -13.89 -26.53
CA ASP A 474 -17.80 -15.29 -26.89
C ASP A 474 -16.51 -16.12 -26.67
N GLY A 475 -15.46 -15.51 -26.10
CA GLY A 475 -14.14 -16.10 -25.96
C GLY A 475 -13.43 -16.29 -27.30
N PHE A 476 -13.72 -15.45 -28.30
CA PHE A 476 -13.19 -15.54 -29.66
C PHE A 476 -11.97 -14.61 -29.77
N TYR A 477 -10.78 -15.17 -29.58
CA TYR A 477 -9.48 -14.47 -29.63
C TYR A 477 -8.70 -14.82 -30.90
N PRO A 478 -7.61 -14.09 -31.29
CA PRO A 478 -6.94 -14.31 -32.57
C PRO A 478 -6.51 -15.75 -32.85
N GLY A 479 -5.99 -16.45 -31.84
CA GLY A 479 -5.63 -17.87 -31.96
C GLY A 479 -6.82 -18.79 -32.25
N GLU A 480 -7.97 -18.50 -31.64
CA GLU A 480 -9.20 -19.25 -31.84
C GLU A 480 -9.88 -18.92 -33.17
N VAL A 481 -9.75 -17.66 -33.64
CA VAL A 481 -10.16 -17.27 -34.99
C VAL A 481 -9.45 -18.11 -36.03
N MET A 482 -8.10 -18.21 -35.93
CA MET A 482 -7.29 -19.00 -36.85
C MET A 482 -7.66 -20.48 -36.83
N GLN A 483 -7.84 -21.05 -35.64
CA GLN A 483 -8.26 -22.46 -35.50
C GLN A 483 -9.65 -22.70 -36.08
N PHE A 484 -10.57 -21.79 -35.84
CA PHE A 484 -11.95 -21.88 -36.30
C PHE A 484 -12.04 -21.81 -37.84
N VAL A 485 -11.33 -20.84 -38.44
CA VAL A 485 -11.26 -20.72 -39.90
C VAL A 485 -10.66 -21.98 -40.54
N ASN A 486 -9.48 -22.40 -40.06
CA ASN A 486 -8.77 -23.56 -40.59
C ASN A 486 -9.56 -24.87 -40.43
N LYS A 487 -10.37 -25.01 -39.36
CA LYS A 487 -11.22 -26.16 -39.12
C LYS A 487 -12.36 -26.28 -40.15
N HIS A 488 -12.93 -25.18 -40.60
CA HIS A 488 -14.10 -25.17 -41.48
C HIS A 488 -13.72 -25.08 -42.97
N VAL A 489 -12.54 -24.58 -43.30
CA VAL A 489 -12.04 -24.42 -44.68
C VAL A 489 -11.27 -25.64 -45.19
N HIS A 490 -11.09 -26.68 -44.34
CA HIS A 490 -10.35 -27.92 -44.70
C HIS A 490 -8.91 -27.69 -45.15
N GLY A 491 -8.19 -26.74 -44.54
CA GLY A 491 -6.80 -26.43 -44.84
C GLY A 491 -6.26 -25.26 -44.05
N ARG A 492 -4.99 -24.94 -44.27
CA ARG A 492 -4.37 -23.75 -43.68
C ARG A 492 -4.72 -22.52 -44.53
N GLN A 493 -5.70 -21.73 -44.06
CA GLN A 493 -6.12 -20.51 -44.71
C GLN A 493 -5.23 -19.34 -44.29
N GLU A 494 -4.81 -18.53 -45.23
CA GLU A 494 -4.16 -17.26 -44.93
C GLU A 494 -5.20 -16.24 -44.46
N VAL A 495 -4.94 -15.69 -43.26
CA VAL A 495 -5.79 -14.66 -42.64
C VAL A 495 -4.89 -13.47 -42.35
N GLY A 496 -5.21 -12.34 -42.94
CA GLY A 496 -4.51 -11.07 -42.74
C GLY A 496 -4.90 -10.41 -41.40
N HIS A 497 -5.32 -9.16 -41.44
CA HIS A 497 -5.66 -8.41 -40.24
C HIS A 497 -6.95 -8.93 -39.56
N ILE A 498 -6.90 -9.06 -38.20
CA ILE A 498 -8.04 -9.50 -37.40
C ILE A 498 -8.46 -8.40 -36.43
N ASP A 499 -9.62 -7.81 -36.63
CA ASP A 499 -10.23 -6.81 -35.73
C ASP A 499 -11.25 -7.45 -34.80
N LEU A 500 -10.97 -7.50 -33.49
CA LEU A 500 -11.84 -8.09 -32.46
C LEU A 500 -12.55 -7.05 -31.63
N LEU A 501 -13.87 -6.98 -31.78
CA LEU A 501 -14.75 -6.17 -30.95
C LEU A 501 -15.40 -7.01 -29.82
N ALA A 502 -16.18 -6.39 -28.97
CA ALA A 502 -16.79 -7.08 -27.84
C ALA A 502 -17.73 -8.22 -28.25
N ARG A 503 -18.55 -8.02 -29.31
CA ARG A 503 -19.59 -8.99 -29.73
C ARG A 503 -19.48 -9.41 -31.20
N GLN A 504 -18.50 -8.92 -31.93
CA GLN A 504 -18.29 -9.19 -33.36
C GLN A 504 -16.82 -9.07 -33.71
N SER A 505 -16.40 -9.64 -34.82
CA SER A 505 -15.05 -9.55 -35.34
C SER A 505 -15.05 -9.34 -36.86
N TYR A 506 -13.95 -8.81 -37.38
CA TYR A 506 -13.66 -8.70 -38.79
C TYR A 506 -12.34 -9.40 -39.06
N ILE A 507 -12.31 -10.17 -40.14
CA ILE A 507 -11.09 -10.84 -40.59
C ILE A 507 -10.82 -10.44 -42.04
N GLU A 508 -9.58 -10.33 -42.40
CA GLU A 508 -9.14 -10.10 -43.79
C GLU A 508 -8.62 -11.42 -44.34
N VAL A 509 -9.15 -11.81 -45.51
CA VAL A 509 -8.74 -13.03 -46.23
C VAL A 509 -8.44 -12.66 -47.69
N PRO A 510 -7.58 -13.38 -48.39
CA PRO A 510 -7.34 -13.13 -49.82
C PRO A 510 -8.66 -13.05 -50.60
N GLN A 511 -8.75 -12.12 -51.54
CA GLN A 511 -9.99 -11.84 -52.28
C GLN A 511 -10.50 -13.07 -53.05
N GLU A 512 -9.59 -13.92 -53.49
CA GLU A 512 -9.86 -15.18 -54.19
C GLU A 512 -10.56 -16.21 -53.29
N ASP A 513 -10.23 -16.23 -52.01
CA ASP A 513 -10.72 -17.20 -51.03
C ASP A 513 -11.98 -16.71 -50.27
N ALA A 514 -12.29 -15.42 -50.37
CA ALA A 514 -13.32 -14.77 -49.56
C ALA A 514 -14.72 -15.46 -49.67
N ALA A 515 -15.14 -15.80 -50.86
CA ALA A 515 -16.43 -16.46 -51.09
C ALA A 515 -16.48 -17.88 -50.51
N MET A 516 -15.37 -18.62 -50.59
CA MET A 516 -15.24 -19.96 -50.01
C MET A 516 -15.23 -19.90 -48.49
N VAL A 517 -14.44 -19.03 -47.88
CA VAL A 517 -14.35 -18.85 -46.45
C VAL A 517 -15.69 -18.38 -45.88
N MET A 518 -16.35 -17.44 -46.49
CA MET A 518 -17.67 -16.95 -46.07
C MET A 518 -18.71 -18.08 -46.08
N LYS A 519 -18.75 -18.88 -47.14
CA LYS A 519 -19.68 -20.02 -47.25
C LYS A 519 -19.38 -21.12 -46.25
N ALA A 520 -18.13 -21.35 -45.92
CA ALA A 520 -17.70 -22.34 -44.95
C ALA A 520 -17.99 -21.93 -43.50
N LEU A 521 -17.91 -20.62 -43.19
CA LEU A 521 -18.13 -20.12 -41.84
C LEU A 521 -19.58 -19.75 -41.57
N ASP A 522 -20.35 -19.33 -42.57
CA ASP A 522 -21.77 -18.97 -42.36
C ASP A 522 -22.63 -20.22 -42.02
N GLY A 523 -23.41 -20.07 -40.96
CA GLY A 523 -24.23 -21.17 -40.46
C GLY A 523 -23.53 -22.20 -39.55
N SER A 524 -22.20 -22.15 -39.45
CA SER A 524 -21.42 -22.99 -38.51
C SER A 524 -21.76 -22.68 -37.05
N VAL A 525 -21.26 -23.50 -36.12
CA VAL A 525 -21.55 -23.34 -34.68
C VAL A 525 -20.23 -23.23 -33.91
N TYR A 526 -20.09 -22.15 -33.13
CA TYR A 526 -18.97 -21.94 -32.18
C TYR A 526 -19.47 -21.87 -30.75
N LYS A 527 -19.05 -22.82 -29.91
CA LYS A 527 -19.47 -22.92 -28.48
C LYS A 527 -21.00 -22.78 -28.29
N GLY A 528 -21.80 -23.45 -29.16
CA GLY A 528 -23.26 -23.42 -29.09
C GLY A 528 -23.93 -22.19 -29.73
N ARG A 529 -23.17 -21.21 -30.25
CA ARG A 529 -23.70 -20.03 -30.95
C ARG A 529 -23.58 -20.18 -32.45
N LYS A 530 -24.67 -19.93 -33.18
CA LYS A 530 -24.69 -19.96 -34.64
C LYS A 530 -23.90 -18.76 -35.21
N VAL A 531 -22.97 -19.06 -36.09
CA VAL A 531 -22.09 -18.07 -36.71
C VAL A 531 -22.76 -17.48 -37.95
N ARG A 532 -22.64 -16.18 -38.12
CA ARG A 532 -22.98 -15.47 -39.35
C ARG A 532 -21.71 -14.79 -39.90
N CYS A 533 -21.44 -15.07 -41.15
CA CYS A 533 -20.28 -14.50 -41.84
C CYS A 533 -20.75 -13.85 -43.13
N ASN A 534 -20.49 -12.53 -43.28
CA ASN A 534 -20.88 -11.74 -44.45
C ASN A 534 -19.73 -10.84 -44.89
N ASP A 535 -19.74 -10.38 -46.13
CA ASP A 535 -18.84 -9.33 -46.58
C ASP A 535 -19.10 -8.04 -45.77
N ALA A 536 -18.05 -7.45 -45.23
CA ALA A 536 -18.14 -6.22 -44.45
C ALA A 536 -18.56 -5.00 -45.27
N ASN A 537 -18.45 -5.06 -46.59
CA ASN A 537 -18.80 -3.99 -47.53
C ASN A 537 -20.26 -4.11 -48.05
N GLU A 538 -20.90 -5.25 -47.90
CA GLU A 538 -22.33 -5.39 -48.26
C GLU A 538 -23.21 -4.80 -47.16
N GLY A 539 -23.94 -3.77 -47.52
CA GLY A 539 -24.60 -2.79 -46.68
C GLY A 539 -25.47 -3.31 -45.54
N ARG A 540 -25.53 -2.52 -44.49
CA ARG A 540 -26.55 -2.58 -43.44
C ARG A 540 -27.95 -2.60 -44.11
N PRO A 541 -28.84 -3.55 -43.74
CA PRO A 541 -30.24 -3.42 -44.13
C PRO A 541 -30.79 -2.13 -43.51
N GLN A 542 -31.31 -1.25 -44.39
CA GLN A 542 -32.01 -0.02 -44.04
C GLN A 542 -33.17 -0.41 -43.08
N ARG A 543 -33.15 0.13 -41.88
CA ARG A 543 -34.34 0.14 -41.01
C ARG A 543 -35.37 1.03 -41.71
N GLU A 544 -36.41 0.42 -42.19
CA GLU A 544 -37.60 1.11 -42.66
C GLU A 544 -38.10 2.12 -41.62
N ASN A 545 -38.29 3.35 -42.11
CA ASN A 545 -38.91 4.45 -41.41
C ASN A 545 -40.27 4.07 -40.87
N ARG A 546 -40.43 3.87 -39.58
CA ARG A 546 -41.73 3.99 -38.93
C ARG A 546 -41.97 5.46 -38.63
N LYS A 547 -42.99 5.95 -39.33
CA LYS A 547 -43.56 7.30 -39.31
C LYS A 547 -43.74 7.83 -37.88
N GLU A 548 -43.38 9.07 -37.69
CA GLU A 548 -43.67 9.91 -36.55
C GLU A 548 -45.19 9.96 -36.26
N ALA A 549 -45.54 9.88 -34.99
CA ALA A 549 -46.83 10.32 -34.49
C ALA A 549 -46.57 11.39 -33.37
N PRO A 550 -47.43 12.40 -33.23
CA PRO A 550 -47.03 13.72 -32.75
C PRO A 550 -46.96 13.86 -31.23
N ARG A 551 -46.11 14.79 -30.83
CA ARG A 551 -45.97 15.30 -29.49
C ARG A 551 -47.29 15.85 -28.95
N ARG A 552 -47.70 15.44 -27.77
CA ARG A 552 -48.65 16.20 -26.92
C ARG A 552 -47.94 16.66 -25.65
N THR A 553 -47.95 17.97 -25.51
CA THR A 553 -47.62 18.77 -24.34
C THR A 553 -48.68 18.62 -23.26
N SER A 554 -48.24 18.67 -22.01
CA SER A 554 -48.77 19.42 -20.87
C SER A 554 -48.80 18.62 -19.56
N ARG A 555 -48.15 19.18 -18.57
CA ARG A 555 -48.37 19.06 -17.13
C ARG A 555 -49.71 19.83 -16.79
N PRO A 556 -50.26 19.81 -15.54
CA PRO A 556 -49.87 19.19 -14.27
C PRO A 556 -51.08 18.60 -13.48
N GLY A 557 -50.87 18.06 -12.30
CA GLY A 557 -51.96 18.00 -11.32
C GLY A 557 -51.88 16.85 -10.29
N LYS A 558 -51.84 17.25 -9.10
CA LYS A 558 -51.84 16.66 -7.76
C LYS A 558 -52.94 15.66 -7.43
N SER A 559 -52.64 14.91 -6.35
CA SER A 559 -53.51 14.38 -5.27
C SER A 559 -54.06 12.95 -5.50
N SER A 560 -53.75 12.04 -4.60
CA SER A 560 -54.24 11.74 -3.26
C SER A 560 -55.06 10.42 -3.21
N TRP A 561 -54.65 9.57 -2.27
CA TRP A 561 -55.44 8.62 -1.48
C TRP A 561 -56.13 7.43 -2.14
N GLY A 562 -55.95 6.25 -1.51
CA GLY A 562 -56.90 5.16 -1.55
C GLY A 562 -56.32 3.81 -1.18
N GLU A 563 -56.49 3.45 0.06
CA GLU A 563 -56.32 2.14 0.69
C GLU A 563 -57.14 0.98 0.05
N ARG A 564 -56.71 -0.22 0.46
CA ARG A 564 -57.42 -1.52 0.54
C ARG A 564 -56.94 -2.49 -0.54
N GLY A 565 -56.52 -3.71 -0.24
CA GLY A 565 -56.82 -4.65 0.80
C GLY A 565 -56.60 -6.04 0.22
N ASP A 566 -55.85 -6.81 0.90
CA ASP A 566 -55.98 -8.16 1.38
C ASP A 566 -56.20 -9.36 0.41
N GLN A 567 -55.64 -10.50 0.89
CA GLN A 567 -55.86 -11.93 0.53
C GLN A 567 -55.04 -12.47 -0.67
N GLY A 568 -54.05 -13.35 -0.50
CA GLY A 568 -54.05 -14.56 0.27
C GLY A 568 -53.70 -15.73 -0.65
N ARG A 569 -52.66 -16.49 -0.35
CA ARG A 569 -52.47 -17.93 -0.43
C ARG A 569 -51.06 -18.38 -0.85
N ARG A 570 -50.38 -18.98 0.11
CA ARG A 570 -49.41 -20.10 -0.06
C ARG A 570 -50.20 -21.39 -0.28
N PRO A 571 -49.63 -22.58 -0.62
CA PRO A 571 -48.26 -23.06 -0.46
C PRO A 571 -47.78 -24.00 -1.63
N GLY A 572 -46.54 -24.46 -1.55
CA GLY A 572 -46.05 -25.58 -2.36
C GLY A 572 -44.56 -25.90 -2.14
N ARG A 573 -44.31 -26.71 -1.12
CA ARG A 573 -43.10 -27.45 -0.83
C ARG A 573 -42.84 -28.52 -1.90
N TYR A 574 -41.60 -28.68 -2.38
CA TYR A 574 -41.04 -29.96 -2.81
C TYR A 574 -39.54 -30.01 -2.55
N ASP A 575 -39.19 -30.98 -1.70
CA ASP A 575 -37.84 -31.50 -1.47
C ASP A 575 -37.37 -32.27 -2.73
N ARG A 576 -36.05 -32.21 -3.00
CA ARG A 576 -35.29 -33.36 -3.52
C ARG A 576 -33.77 -33.14 -3.37
N GLU A 577 -33.21 -33.87 -2.47
CA GLU A 577 -32.03 -34.75 -2.48
C GLU A 577 -30.86 -34.44 -3.43
N SER A 578 -29.72 -34.38 -2.80
CA SER A 578 -28.34 -34.47 -3.35
C SER A 578 -28.05 -35.89 -3.90
N PRO A 579 -27.10 -36.03 -4.80
CA PRO A 579 -26.08 -37.05 -4.55
C PRO A 579 -24.64 -36.56 -4.72
N SER A 580 -23.84 -37.03 -3.80
CA SER A 580 -22.38 -37.06 -3.74
C SER A 580 -21.72 -37.60 -5.02
N ARG A 581 -20.64 -36.99 -5.48
CA ARG A 581 -19.59 -37.67 -6.28
C ARG A 581 -18.20 -37.15 -5.98
N ARG A 582 -17.45 -37.95 -5.30
CA ARG A 582 -16.05 -38.43 -5.46
C ARG A 582 -15.05 -37.50 -6.11
N ALA A 583 -14.03 -37.26 -5.33
CA ALA A 583 -12.73 -36.73 -5.70
C ALA A 583 -12.05 -37.57 -6.80
N ALA A 584 -11.49 -36.92 -7.80
CA ALA A 584 -10.52 -37.48 -8.72
C ALA A 584 -9.16 -36.82 -8.44
N SER A 585 -8.21 -37.68 -8.11
CA SER A 585 -6.78 -37.40 -7.85
C SER A 585 -6.08 -36.96 -9.13
N VAL A 586 -5.24 -35.91 -9.04
CA VAL A 586 -4.27 -35.52 -10.07
C VAL A 586 -2.88 -35.91 -9.58
N PRO A 587 -2.01 -36.47 -10.44
CA PRO A 587 -0.74 -37.06 -10.02
C PRO A 587 0.33 -36.03 -9.66
N MET A 588 1.02 -36.33 -8.54
CA MET A 588 2.25 -35.65 -8.14
C MET A 588 3.39 -35.94 -9.12
N TYR A 589 4.02 -34.89 -9.59
CA TYR A 589 5.33 -34.97 -10.23
C TYR A 589 6.42 -35.02 -9.14
N ASN A 590 7.19 -36.07 -9.17
CA ASN A 590 8.27 -36.35 -8.22
C ASN A 590 9.57 -35.71 -8.76
N ASP A 591 10.04 -34.65 -8.12
CA ASP A 591 11.36 -34.10 -8.39
C ASP A 591 12.27 -34.41 -7.20
N GLN A 592 13.15 -35.40 -7.43
CA GLN A 592 14.26 -35.75 -6.53
C GLN A 592 15.45 -34.84 -6.85
N SER A 593 15.63 -33.76 -6.07
CA SER A 593 16.94 -33.12 -5.95
C SER A 593 17.34 -32.95 -4.49
N THR A 594 18.19 -33.84 -4.06
CA THR A 594 19.19 -33.79 -2.99
C THR A 594 19.07 -32.71 -1.92
N LYS A 595 18.49 -33.10 -0.77
CA LYS A 595 18.63 -32.40 0.51
C LYS A 595 20.05 -32.59 1.04
N ARG A 596 20.89 -31.57 1.06
CA ARG A 596 22.08 -31.50 1.90
C ARG A 596 21.70 -31.11 3.31
N HIS A 597 21.89 -32.02 4.28
CA HIS A 597 21.81 -31.74 5.71
C HIS A 597 23.06 -30.95 6.14
N TYR A 598 22.86 -29.69 6.59
CA TYR A 598 23.86 -28.96 7.37
C TYR A 598 23.70 -29.35 8.85
N LYS A 599 24.82 -29.72 9.49
CA LYS A 599 24.88 -30.00 10.94
C LYS A 599 24.89 -28.67 11.69
N LYS A 600 24.21 -28.64 12.85
CA LYS A 600 23.87 -27.47 13.66
C LYS A 600 25.08 -26.70 14.26
N ASP A 601 26.31 -27.12 14.02
CA ASP A 601 27.52 -26.55 14.64
C ASP A 601 28.49 -25.87 13.67
N ASP A 602 28.19 -25.84 12.37
CA ASP A 602 29.11 -25.27 11.34
C ASP A 602 29.27 -23.72 11.42
N TRP A 603 28.37 -23.01 12.10
CA TRP A 603 28.49 -21.56 12.24
C TRP A 603 29.51 -21.10 13.29
N LYS A 604 29.87 -21.97 14.27
CA LYS A 604 30.89 -21.66 15.29
C LYS A 604 32.31 -21.68 14.76
N MET A 605 32.57 -22.37 13.66
CA MET A 605 33.89 -22.41 12.99
C MET A 605 34.17 -21.14 12.15
N LEU A 606 33.16 -20.45 11.71
CA LEU A 606 33.29 -19.22 10.91
C LEU A 606 33.65 -17.97 11.73
N MET A 607 33.46 -17.99 13.05
CA MET A 607 33.70 -16.84 13.94
C MET A 607 35.06 -16.88 14.65
N ASN A 608 35.78 -17.99 14.63
CA ASN A 608 37.14 -18.09 15.20
C ASN A 608 38.14 -18.19 14.04
N GLY A 609 38.72 -17.05 13.65
CA GLY A 609 39.76 -16.98 12.63
C GLY A 609 41.02 -17.75 13.00
N ASN A 610 41.05 -19.05 12.77
CA ASN A 610 42.21 -19.88 12.65
C ASN A 610 41.80 -21.25 12.13
N ALA A 611 41.85 -21.47 10.83
CA ALA A 611 42.02 -22.81 10.24
C ALA A 611 42.47 -22.64 8.79
N GLY A 612 43.75 -22.93 8.54
CA GLY A 612 44.28 -23.18 7.20
C GLY A 612 43.62 -24.41 6.58
N GLY A 613 42.57 -24.22 5.82
CA GLY A 613 41.91 -25.22 5.00
C GLY A 613 41.95 -24.79 3.54
N LYS A 614 42.50 -25.61 2.66
CA LYS A 614 42.53 -25.37 1.22
C LYS A 614 41.13 -25.15 0.67
N LEU A 615 40.86 -23.95 0.18
CA LEU A 615 39.66 -23.58 -0.55
C LEU A 615 39.55 -24.39 -1.86
N ARG A 616 38.42 -25.03 -2.11
CA ARG A 616 38.08 -25.66 -3.40
C ARG A 616 37.67 -24.56 -4.39
N GLY A 617 38.14 -24.69 -5.61
CA GLY A 617 38.29 -23.74 -6.70
C GLY A 617 37.10 -22.93 -7.23
N ASP A 618 35.98 -22.70 -6.49
CA ASP A 618 34.83 -21.95 -6.97
C ASP A 618 34.34 -20.81 -6.01
N GLU A 619 35.06 -20.53 -4.94
CA GLU A 619 34.75 -19.40 -4.08
C GLU A 619 35.61 -18.17 -4.41
N PRO A 620 35.03 -16.94 -4.43
CA PRO A 620 35.79 -15.74 -4.72
C PRO A 620 36.78 -15.44 -3.59
N ASP A 621 38.06 -15.42 -3.93
CA ASP A 621 39.17 -15.03 -3.04
C ASP A 621 39.17 -13.51 -2.84
N PHE A 622 38.88 -13.05 -1.60
CA PHE A 622 38.85 -11.65 -1.19
C PHE A 622 40.17 -11.19 -0.56
N SER A 623 41.25 -11.94 -0.63
CA SER A 623 42.58 -11.49 -0.17
C SER A 623 43.16 -10.39 -1.09
N GLU A 624 44.14 -9.63 -0.60
CA GLU A 624 44.82 -8.61 -1.41
C GLU A 624 45.45 -9.21 -2.67
N GLU A 625 45.94 -10.45 -2.61
CA GLU A 625 46.48 -11.18 -3.76
C GLU A 625 45.36 -11.58 -4.76
N GLY A 626 44.19 -11.98 -4.29
CA GLY A 626 43.01 -12.25 -5.12
C GLY A 626 42.52 -11.00 -5.86
N TRP A 627 42.57 -9.86 -5.23
CA TRP A 627 42.26 -8.55 -5.85
C TRP A 627 43.31 -8.17 -6.92
N ALA A 628 44.60 -8.34 -6.66
CA ALA A 628 45.67 -8.04 -7.62
C ALA A 628 45.59 -8.91 -8.89
N ARG A 629 45.11 -10.16 -8.81
CA ARG A 629 44.88 -11.01 -9.96
C ARG A 629 43.68 -10.60 -10.82
N ARG A 630 42.63 -10.06 -10.21
CA ARG A 630 41.42 -9.57 -10.93
C ARG A 630 41.63 -8.24 -11.65
N TYR A 631 42.50 -7.41 -11.14
CA TYR A 631 42.78 -6.06 -11.70
C TYR A 631 44.30 -5.85 -11.82
N PRO A 632 44.96 -6.48 -12.81
CA PRO A 632 46.39 -6.24 -13.03
C PRO A 632 46.59 -4.76 -13.41
N LYS A 633 47.47 -4.09 -12.68
CA LYS A 633 47.90 -2.71 -13.04
C LYS A 633 48.42 -2.75 -14.48
N LYS A 634 47.76 -2.07 -15.40
CA LYS A 634 48.31 -1.81 -16.72
C LYS A 634 49.61 -1.01 -16.54
N ARG A 635 50.71 -1.57 -17.06
CA ARG A 635 51.99 -0.86 -17.19
C ARG A 635 51.88 0.25 -18.24
#